data_5203507ce5a643a7601a0027c8d0d631
#
_entry.id   5203507ce5a643a7601a0027c8d0d631
#
_cell.length_a   1.000
_cell.length_b   1.000
_cell.length_c   1.000
_cell.angle_alpha   90.00
_cell.angle_beta   90.00
_cell.angle_gamma   90.00
#
_symmetry.space_group_name_H-M   'P 1'
#
loop_
_entity.id
_entity.type
_entity.pdbx_description
1 polymer ?
#
loop_
_entity_poly.entity_id
_entity_poly.type
_entity_poly.pdbx_seq_one_letter_code
_entity_poly.pdbx_strand_id
1 'polypeptide(L)'
;MPKDKSIKKVLMIGSGPIVIGQAAEFDYAGAQACRVLRDEGINVVLVNSNPATIMTDKDLADEIYLEPLNMETVERIIEKERPDGLLAGLGGQTGLTIAMQLKKAGILDKYNVKLLGSDIDAIEKAEDRELFKETMDAIHQPVVPSEIAVTV
;
A
#
# COMPACT_ATOMS: atom_id res chain seq x y z
N MET A 1 5.92 14.80 14.29
CA MET A 1 4.50 15.22 14.23
C MET A 1 3.73 14.45 15.28
N PRO A 2 2.73 15.03 15.95
CA PRO A 2 1.95 14.28 16.91
C PRO A 2 1.12 13.21 16.19
N LYS A 3 0.85 12.09 16.89
CA LYS A 3 0.01 11.01 16.41
C LYS A 3 -1.41 11.50 16.07
N ASP A 4 -1.92 11.10 14.92
CA ASP A 4 -3.34 11.32 14.57
C ASP A 4 -4.23 10.38 15.41
N LYS A 5 -4.90 10.93 16.42
CA LYS A 5 -5.74 10.18 17.37
C LYS A 5 -7.04 9.65 16.74
N SER A 6 -7.39 10.08 15.53
CA SER A 6 -8.57 9.59 14.81
C SER A 6 -8.35 8.21 14.21
N ILE A 7 -7.08 7.82 13.95
CA ILE A 7 -6.71 6.53 13.39
C ILE A 7 -6.51 5.53 14.52
N LYS A 8 -7.39 4.53 14.58
CA LYS A 8 -7.36 3.45 15.58
C LYS A 8 -7.11 2.08 14.96
N LYS A 9 -7.53 1.89 13.72
CA LYS A 9 -7.36 0.63 12.97
C LYS A 9 -6.79 0.91 11.59
N VAL A 10 -5.76 0.17 11.20
CA VAL A 10 -5.10 0.30 9.90
C VAL A 10 -5.11 -1.05 9.19
N LEU A 11 -5.56 -1.05 7.93
CA LEU A 11 -5.36 -2.16 7.03
C LEU A 11 -4.03 -1.98 6.29
N MET A 12 -3.17 -2.98 6.33
CA MET A 12 -1.90 -3.02 5.63
C MET A 12 -1.93 -4.08 4.53
N ILE A 13 -1.49 -3.70 3.33
CA ILE A 13 -1.35 -4.62 2.20
C ILE A 13 0.10 -5.10 2.16
N GLY A 14 0.29 -6.42 2.18
CA GLY A 14 1.58 -7.06 2.03
C GLY A 14 2.07 -7.10 0.58
N SER A 15 3.31 -7.55 0.39
CA SER A 15 3.99 -7.56 -0.91
C SER A 15 3.62 -8.74 -1.82
N GLY A 16 2.81 -9.68 -1.34
CA GLY A 16 2.51 -10.89 -2.08
C GLY A 16 3.65 -11.92 -2.04
N PRO A 17 3.75 -12.79 -3.05
CA PRO A 17 4.83 -13.76 -3.14
C PRO A 17 6.19 -13.08 -3.29
N ILE A 18 7.15 -13.47 -2.46
CA ILE A 18 8.53 -12.97 -2.53
C ILE A 18 9.37 -13.97 -3.33
N VAL A 19 10.01 -13.48 -4.37
CA VAL A 19 11.02 -14.25 -5.10
C VAL A 19 12.34 -14.15 -4.34
N ILE A 20 12.99 -15.28 -4.08
CA ILE A 20 14.27 -15.33 -3.36
C ILE A 20 15.29 -14.40 -4.05
N GLY A 21 15.86 -13.49 -3.26
CA GLY A 21 16.80 -12.48 -3.76
C GLY A 21 16.16 -11.19 -4.28
N GLN A 22 14.81 -11.12 -4.28
CA GLN A 22 14.05 -9.91 -4.65
C GLN A 22 13.05 -9.55 -3.55
N ALA A 23 12.88 -8.26 -3.32
CA ALA A 23 11.82 -7.71 -2.46
C ALA A 23 11.75 -8.23 -1.01
N ALA A 24 12.81 -8.88 -0.50
CA ALA A 24 12.86 -9.34 0.89
C ALA A 24 12.78 -8.17 1.90
N GLU A 25 13.20 -6.97 1.49
CA GLU A 25 13.08 -5.74 2.26
C GLU A 25 11.63 -5.35 2.56
N PHE A 26 10.68 -5.66 1.67
CA PHE A 26 9.25 -5.39 1.91
C PHE A 26 8.70 -6.25 3.04
N ASP A 27 9.16 -7.48 3.16
CA ASP A 27 8.77 -8.39 4.24
C ASP A 27 9.20 -7.84 5.59
N TYR A 28 10.46 -7.43 5.69
CA TYR A 28 10.99 -6.79 6.89
C TYR A 28 10.31 -5.45 7.18
N ALA A 29 10.17 -4.58 6.19
CA ALA A 29 9.56 -3.27 6.35
C ALA A 29 8.10 -3.39 6.82
N GLY A 30 7.34 -4.31 6.25
CA GLY A 30 5.97 -4.60 6.66
C GLY A 30 5.87 -5.13 8.08
N ALA A 31 6.74 -6.07 8.46
CA ALA A 31 6.78 -6.59 9.82
C ALA A 31 7.14 -5.51 10.85
N GLN A 32 8.10 -4.62 10.54
CA GLN A 32 8.43 -3.51 11.43
C GLN A 32 7.28 -2.50 11.55
N ALA A 33 6.59 -2.21 10.45
CA ALA A 33 5.43 -1.31 10.48
C ALA A 33 4.30 -1.87 11.36
N CYS A 34 4.00 -3.17 11.29
CA CYS A 34 3.04 -3.81 12.18
C CYS A 34 3.41 -3.60 13.65
N ARG A 35 4.67 -3.85 14.01
CA ARG A 35 5.15 -3.67 15.39
C ARG A 35 5.00 -2.24 15.86
N VAL A 36 5.50 -1.28 15.08
CA VAL A 36 5.44 0.15 15.43
C VAL A 36 3.99 0.63 15.58
N LEU A 37 3.10 0.23 14.68
CA LEU A 37 1.68 0.60 14.78
C LEU A 37 1.03 0.03 16.03
N ARG A 38 1.32 -1.23 16.38
CA ARG A 38 0.81 -1.86 17.60
C ARG A 38 1.39 -1.23 18.87
N ASP A 39 2.68 -0.91 18.89
CA ASP A 39 3.32 -0.21 19.99
C ASP A 39 2.69 1.17 20.22
N GLU A 40 2.23 1.81 19.15
CA GLU A 40 1.45 3.04 19.19
C GLU A 40 -0.04 2.82 19.60
N GLY A 41 -0.45 1.60 19.85
CA GLY A 41 -1.82 1.24 20.22
C GLY A 41 -2.81 1.33 19.07
N ILE A 42 -2.35 1.13 17.83
CA ILE A 42 -3.18 1.04 16.64
C ILE A 42 -3.43 -0.44 16.35
N ASN A 43 -4.69 -0.80 16.12
CA ASN A 43 -5.06 -2.14 15.69
C ASN A 43 -4.64 -2.36 14.24
N VAL A 44 -3.93 -3.44 13.97
CA VAL A 44 -3.37 -3.74 12.63
C VAL A 44 -4.07 -4.94 12.03
N VAL A 45 -4.66 -4.74 10.86
CA VAL A 45 -5.17 -5.79 9.98
C VAL A 45 -4.19 -5.92 8.82
N LEU A 46 -3.69 -7.12 8.58
CA LEU A 46 -2.77 -7.41 7.49
C LEU A 46 -3.42 -8.33 6.46
N VAL A 47 -3.29 -8.01 5.19
CA VAL A 47 -3.60 -8.93 4.09
C VAL A 47 -2.34 -9.24 3.29
N ASN A 48 -2.05 -10.52 3.09
CA ASN A 48 -0.95 -10.98 2.25
C ASN A 48 -1.30 -12.35 1.64
N SER A 49 -0.86 -12.60 0.42
CA SER A 49 -1.10 -13.89 -0.26
C SER A 49 -0.03 -14.94 0.01
N ASN A 50 1.07 -14.57 0.64
CA ASN A 50 2.19 -15.47 0.92
C ASN A 50 2.11 -16.02 2.35
N PRO A 51 1.89 -17.33 2.57
CA PRO A 51 1.86 -17.91 3.91
C PRO A 51 3.27 -18.12 4.51
N ALA A 52 4.33 -18.03 3.71
CA ALA A 52 5.70 -18.32 4.11
C ALA A 52 6.53 -17.07 4.45
N THR A 53 5.89 -15.98 4.81
CA THR A 53 6.54 -14.73 5.18
C THR A 53 6.43 -14.46 6.67
N ILE A 54 7.41 -13.72 7.22
CA ILE A 54 7.37 -13.25 8.61
C ILE A 54 6.17 -12.30 8.86
N MET A 55 5.69 -11.60 7.83
CA MET A 55 4.52 -10.70 7.94
C MET A 55 3.26 -11.43 8.35
N THR A 56 3.12 -12.71 8.02
CA THR A 56 1.94 -13.52 8.34
C THR A 56 2.09 -14.30 9.64
N ASP A 57 3.10 -13.99 10.43
CA ASP A 57 3.23 -14.50 11.80
C ASP A 57 2.11 -13.92 12.67
N LYS A 58 1.43 -14.81 13.41
CA LYS A 58 0.26 -14.49 14.24
C LYS A 58 0.51 -13.42 15.30
N ASP A 59 1.79 -13.22 15.67
CA ASP A 59 2.16 -12.25 16.69
C ASP A 59 2.40 -10.84 16.12
N LEU A 60 2.39 -10.67 14.79
CA LEU A 60 2.72 -9.39 14.15
C LEU A 60 1.54 -8.45 13.96
N ALA A 61 0.36 -8.98 13.63
CA ALA A 61 -0.84 -8.17 13.44
C ALA A 61 -1.98 -8.71 14.31
N ASP A 62 -2.99 -7.89 14.55
CA ASP A 62 -4.16 -8.29 15.34
C ASP A 62 -5.07 -9.22 14.54
N GLU A 63 -5.16 -8.99 13.23
CA GLU A 63 -5.87 -9.87 12.29
C GLU A 63 -5.03 -10.07 11.02
N ILE A 64 -4.96 -11.31 10.53
CA ILE A 64 -4.18 -11.68 9.34
C ILE A 64 -5.08 -12.41 8.36
N TYR A 65 -5.12 -11.87 7.13
CA TYR A 65 -5.83 -12.44 6.00
C TYR A 65 -4.83 -13.03 5.01
N LEU A 66 -4.82 -14.36 4.88
CA LEU A 66 -4.08 -15.09 3.86
C LEU A 66 -4.98 -15.25 2.63
N GLU A 67 -5.05 -14.19 1.82
CA GLU A 67 -5.98 -14.09 0.71
C GLU A 67 -5.29 -13.52 -0.54
N PRO A 68 -5.83 -13.75 -1.74
CA PRO A 68 -5.31 -13.14 -2.94
C PRO A 68 -5.30 -11.62 -2.87
N LEU A 69 -4.19 -11.01 -3.31
CA LEU A 69 -4.05 -9.57 -3.36
C LEU A 69 -4.70 -9.01 -4.63
N ASN A 70 -5.99 -8.76 -4.57
CA ASN A 70 -6.79 -8.11 -5.62
C ASN A 70 -7.82 -7.16 -4.99
N MET A 71 -8.38 -6.29 -5.81
CA MET A 71 -9.29 -5.24 -5.36
C MET A 71 -10.52 -5.80 -4.64
N GLU A 72 -11.14 -6.86 -5.18
CA GLU A 72 -12.37 -7.45 -4.64
C GLU A 72 -12.15 -8.05 -3.25
N THR A 73 -11.04 -8.72 -3.05
CA THR A 73 -10.68 -9.31 -1.75
C THR A 73 -10.42 -8.21 -0.72
N VAL A 74 -9.66 -7.19 -1.11
CA VAL A 74 -9.34 -6.09 -0.20
C VAL A 74 -10.60 -5.27 0.13
N GLU A 75 -11.53 -5.06 -0.82
CA GLU A 75 -12.82 -4.42 -0.54
C GLU A 75 -13.62 -5.21 0.51
N ARG A 76 -13.70 -6.55 0.40
CA ARG A 76 -14.40 -7.39 1.39
C ARG A 76 -13.77 -7.28 2.78
N ILE A 77 -12.45 -7.21 2.86
CA ILE A 77 -11.74 -7.02 4.13
C ILE A 77 -12.05 -5.64 4.70
N ILE A 78 -12.02 -4.58 3.88
CA ILE A 78 -12.41 -3.23 4.29
C ILE A 78 -13.85 -3.20 4.82
N GLU A 79 -14.77 -3.85 4.12
CA GLU A 79 -16.18 -3.93 4.53
C GLU A 79 -16.34 -4.60 5.89
N LYS A 80 -15.61 -5.69 6.14
CA LYS A 80 -15.66 -6.46 7.38
C LYS A 80 -14.95 -5.75 8.53
N GLU A 81 -13.73 -5.27 8.30
CA GLU A 81 -12.86 -4.75 9.36
C GLU A 81 -13.07 -3.27 9.64
N ARG A 82 -13.59 -2.50 8.69
CA ARG A 82 -13.82 -1.06 8.81
C ARG A 82 -12.60 -0.30 9.32
N PRO A 83 -11.45 -0.41 8.65
CA PRO A 83 -10.26 0.33 9.07
C PRO A 83 -10.44 1.83 8.86
N ASP A 84 -9.77 2.64 9.70
CA ASP A 84 -9.72 4.09 9.53
C ASP A 84 -8.73 4.50 8.43
N GLY A 85 -7.71 3.66 8.20
CA GLY A 85 -6.68 3.93 7.22
C GLY A 85 -6.20 2.69 6.47
N LEU A 86 -5.73 2.91 5.24
CA LEU A 86 -5.08 1.93 4.39
C LEU A 86 -3.60 2.29 4.21
N LEU A 87 -2.70 1.37 4.54
CA LEU A 87 -1.26 1.51 4.33
C LEU A 87 -0.81 0.51 3.24
N ALA A 88 -0.53 1.03 2.04
CA ALA A 88 -0.21 0.23 0.86
C ALA A 88 1.27 0.32 0.44
N GLY A 89 1.98 1.38 0.85
CA GLY A 89 3.34 1.67 0.38
C GLY A 89 4.40 0.64 0.79
N LEU A 90 4.10 -0.25 1.74
CA LEU A 90 4.98 -1.32 2.17
C LEU A 90 4.74 -2.65 1.41
N GLY A 91 3.73 -2.69 0.56
CA GLY A 91 3.39 -3.85 -0.27
C GLY A 91 4.01 -3.83 -1.67
N GLY A 92 4.98 -2.94 -1.92
CA GLY A 92 5.58 -2.76 -3.22
C GLY A 92 4.55 -2.36 -4.29
N GLN A 93 4.88 -2.63 -5.55
CA GLN A 93 4.02 -2.28 -6.70
C GLN A 93 2.61 -2.88 -6.60
N THR A 94 2.48 -4.10 -6.09
CA THR A 94 1.18 -4.75 -5.91
C THR A 94 0.28 -3.94 -4.96
N GLY A 95 0.82 -3.53 -3.80
CA GLY A 95 0.08 -2.72 -2.83
C GLY A 95 -0.34 -1.36 -3.40
N LEU A 96 0.56 -0.66 -4.09
CA LEU A 96 0.29 0.63 -4.71
C LEU A 96 -0.79 0.52 -5.80
N THR A 97 -0.70 -0.49 -6.66
CA THR A 97 -1.69 -0.73 -7.72
C THR A 97 -3.08 -0.97 -7.14
N ILE A 98 -3.20 -1.81 -6.09
CA ILE A 98 -4.47 -2.07 -5.41
C ILE A 98 -5.03 -0.78 -4.78
N ALA A 99 -4.19 0.01 -4.12
CA ALA A 99 -4.62 1.28 -3.52
C ALA A 99 -5.18 2.25 -4.56
N MET A 100 -4.52 2.37 -5.73
CA MET A 100 -5.02 3.17 -6.85
C MET A 100 -6.38 2.65 -7.37
N GLN A 101 -6.52 1.34 -7.54
CA GLN A 101 -7.78 0.71 -7.99
C GLN A 101 -8.91 0.98 -7.00
N LEU A 102 -8.68 0.78 -5.70
CA LEU A 102 -9.66 1.04 -4.64
C LEU A 102 -10.10 2.51 -4.60
N LYS A 103 -9.16 3.44 -4.78
CA LYS A 103 -9.49 4.88 -4.81
C LYS A 103 -10.27 5.24 -6.06
N LYS A 104 -9.83 4.82 -7.25
CA LYS A 104 -10.52 5.08 -8.52
C LYS A 104 -11.93 4.49 -8.56
N ALA A 105 -12.12 3.33 -7.93
CA ALA A 105 -13.44 2.71 -7.79
C ALA A 105 -14.33 3.38 -6.71
N GLY A 106 -13.81 4.38 -5.98
CA GLY A 106 -14.55 5.06 -4.91
C GLY A 106 -14.74 4.24 -3.63
N ILE A 107 -14.07 3.09 -3.51
CA ILE A 107 -14.22 2.17 -2.38
C ILE A 107 -13.70 2.79 -1.09
N LEU A 108 -12.55 3.46 -1.16
CA LEU A 108 -11.98 4.13 0.03
C LEU A 108 -12.93 5.23 0.55
N ASP A 109 -13.54 5.99 -0.34
CA ASP A 109 -14.50 7.04 0.03
C ASP A 109 -15.81 6.45 0.56
N LYS A 110 -16.31 5.37 -0.07
CA LYS A 110 -17.51 4.62 0.37
C LYS A 110 -17.42 4.14 1.82
N TYR A 111 -16.24 3.68 2.23
CA TYR A 111 -16.03 3.15 3.57
C TYR A 111 -15.33 4.13 4.51
N ASN A 112 -15.06 5.36 4.06
CA ASN A 112 -14.35 6.42 4.79
C ASN A 112 -12.95 5.99 5.27
N VAL A 113 -12.21 5.31 4.39
CA VAL A 113 -10.85 4.83 4.66
C VAL A 113 -9.85 5.83 4.10
N LYS A 114 -8.97 6.35 4.96
CA LYS A 114 -7.92 7.30 4.57
C LYS A 114 -6.71 6.54 4.02
N LEU A 115 -6.24 6.91 2.83
CA LEU A 115 -4.95 6.41 2.35
C LEU A 115 -3.83 7.07 3.16
N LEU A 116 -2.95 6.23 3.73
CA LEU A 116 -1.84 6.64 4.58
C LEU A 116 -0.51 6.53 3.82
N GLY A 117 0.40 7.46 4.10
CA GLY A 117 1.67 7.57 3.39
C GLY A 117 1.55 8.46 2.16
N SER A 118 1.91 7.96 0.98
CA SER A 118 1.78 8.70 -0.27
C SER A 118 0.33 8.80 -0.73
N ASP A 119 -0.07 9.97 -1.20
CA ASP A 119 -1.38 10.14 -1.83
C ASP A 119 -1.41 9.57 -3.26
N ILE A 120 -2.60 9.44 -3.83
CA ILE A 120 -2.78 8.84 -5.17
C ILE A 120 -2.11 9.68 -6.26
N ASP A 121 -2.20 10.99 -6.17
CA ASP A 121 -1.59 11.88 -7.18
C ASP A 121 -0.06 11.74 -7.20
N ALA A 122 0.56 11.60 -6.01
CA ALA A 122 1.99 11.35 -5.90
C ALA A 122 2.37 9.97 -6.46
N ILE A 123 1.57 8.95 -6.19
CA ILE A 123 1.79 7.60 -6.73
C ILE A 123 1.65 7.61 -8.25
N GLU A 124 0.62 8.21 -8.82
CA GLU A 124 0.42 8.29 -10.27
C GLU A 124 1.57 9.03 -10.96
N LYS A 125 2.00 10.17 -10.42
CA LYS A 125 3.14 10.92 -10.94
C LYS A 125 4.46 10.14 -10.89
N ALA A 126 4.63 9.26 -9.90
CA ALA A 126 5.83 8.43 -9.78
C ALA A 126 5.80 7.21 -10.71
N GLU A 127 4.63 6.63 -10.96
CA GLU A 127 4.46 5.39 -11.70
C GLU A 127 4.26 5.59 -13.21
N ASP A 128 3.60 6.67 -13.60
CA ASP A 128 3.38 7.02 -15.00
C ASP A 128 4.57 7.79 -15.56
N ARG A 129 5.17 7.27 -16.65
CA ARG A 129 6.39 7.84 -17.25
C ARG A 129 6.18 9.23 -17.83
N GLU A 130 5.00 9.49 -18.38
CA GLU A 130 4.64 10.80 -18.96
C GLU A 130 4.43 11.83 -17.86
N LEU A 131 3.60 11.50 -16.87
CA LEU A 131 3.36 12.36 -15.71
C LEU A 131 4.62 12.62 -14.89
N PHE A 132 5.51 11.62 -14.78
CA PHE A 132 6.79 11.81 -14.13
C PHE A 132 7.66 12.83 -14.88
N LYS A 133 7.77 12.70 -16.21
CA LYS A 133 8.54 13.62 -17.05
C LYS A 133 7.99 15.04 -16.96
N GLU A 134 6.68 15.22 -17.11
CA GLU A 134 6.02 16.51 -16.95
C GLU A 134 6.27 17.12 -15.57
N THR A 135 6.23 16.31 -14.53
CA THR A 135 6.48 16.74 -13.15
C THR A 135 7.92 17.21 -12.99
N MET A 136 8.90 16.50 -13.54
CA MET A 136 10.30 16.86 -13.49
C MET A 136 10.57 18.15 -14.28
N ASP A 137 9.96 18.29 -15.45
CA ASP A 137 10.06 19.51 -16.26
C ASP A 137 9.49 20.73 -15.53
N ALA A 138 8.35 20.57 -14.86
CA ALA A 138 7.71 21.63 -14.08
C ALA A 138 8.56 22.13 -12.89
N ILE A 139 9.37 21.27 -12.29
CA ILE A 139 10.28 21.62 -11.20
C ILE A 139 11.73 21.87 -11.69
N HIS A 140 11.93 21.93 -13.01
CA HIS A 140 13.22 22.16 -13.66
C HIS A 140 14.32 21.17 -13.28
N GLN A 141 13.95 19.89 -13.10
CA GLN A 141 14.91 18.82 -12.86
C GLN A 141 15.23 18.07 -14.14
N PRO A 142 16.51 17.74 -14.38
CA PRO A 142 16.92 17.04 -15.58
C PRO A 142 16.42 15.58 -15.56
N VAL A 143 15.90 15.12 -16.70
CA VAL A 143 15.56 13.73 -16.96
C VAL A 143 16.36 13.20 -18.12
N VAL A 144 16.49 11.85 -18.21
CA VAL A 144 17.10 11.22 -19.38
C VAL A 144 16.27 11.57 -20.63
N PRO A 145 16.90 12.04 -21.72
CA PRO A 145 16.20 12.28 -22.97
C PRO A 145 15.47 11.04 -23.43
N SER A 146 14.17 11.13 -23.56
CA SER A 146 13.30 9.98 -23.90
C SER A 146 12.05 10.46 -24.64
N GLU A 147 11.53 9.58 -25.49
CA GLU A 147 10.23 9.76 -26.14
C GLU A 147 9.31 8.61 -25.75
N ILE A 148 8.02 8.92 -25.70
CA ILE A 148 6.98 7.95 -25.36
C ILE A 148 6.30 7.53 -26.65
N ALA A 149 6.40 6.23 -26.99
CA ALA A 149 5.69 5.63 -28.11
C ALA A 149 4.55 4.75 -27.57
N VAL A 150 3.32 5.04 -27.98
CA VAL A 150 2.11 4.27 -27.60
C VAL A 150 1.64 3.33 -28.69
N THR A 151 2.21 3.43 -29.87
CA THR A 151 1.95 2.52 -31.03
C THR A 151 3.27 2.18 -31.71
N VAL A 152 3.32 0.99 -32.31
CA VAL A 152 4.38 0.54 -33.21
C VAL A 152 3.99 0.82 -34.64
#